data_33ce978a9ef1e3723f0fffb003450326
#
_entry.id   33ce978a9ef1e3723f0fffb003450326
#
_cell.length_a   1.000
_cell.length_b   1.000
_cell.length_c   1.000
_cell.angle_alpha   90.00
_cell.angle_beta   90.00
_cell.angle_gamma   90.00
#
_symmetry.space_group_name_H-M   'P 1'
#
loop_
_entity.id
_entity.type
_entity.pdbx_description
1 polymer ?
#
loop_
_entity_poly.entity_id
_entity_poly.type
_entity_poly.pdbx_seq_one_letter_code
_entity_poly.pdbx_strand_id
1 'polypeptide(L)'
;MSASVIAPPPIVPSPSRRSRLPIVAAACAVVLVLLAAAMLLYDHARRDRIAKGVTIAGVNVGGMSEAAARAKIQRELIAPLNEPVIVRSGSQRWTLTARRAGLTVDASNMVSQAVSASRQGSIFTRTFRDLFAGEVHRNVALVVGYSHSAVRGLTAKVRASVDREPRDASVAPSASGLSEVSGQDGLTVDSARLGGRVERALAATGRARTVAVPAHVVKPKVTTAQLAATYPAYIVVNRSEFKLHFYEHLKLAKTYEIAVGMEGLETPAGLHHIEWEQVDPPWYVPKKAWAGSLAGTVVPPGPADPLKARFMSFEGGAGIHGIDPSEYSSIGHDASHGCIRMRIPDVIALYSKSPVGTPVYII
;
A
#
# COMPACT_ATOMS: atom_id res chain seq x y z
N MET A 1 46.76 124.10 57.13
CA MET A 1 45.74 123.32 56.49
C MET A 1 46.35 121.88 56.17
N SER A 2 46.15 121.01 57.07
CA SER A 2 46.69 119.63 56.95
C SER A 2 45.58 118.65 56.50
N ALA A 3 45.72 118.02 55.33
CA ALA A 3 44.81 116.99 54.86
C ALA A 3 45.23 115.63 55.38
N SER A 4 44.40 115.01 56.18
CA SER A 4 44.59 113.60 56.61
C SER A 4 44.24 112.58 55.51
N VAL A 5 45.20 111.81 55.10
CA VAL A 5 44.96 110.66 54.15
C VAL A 5 44.50 109.46 54.99
N ILE A 6 43.29 108.95 54.69
CA ILE A 6 42.72 107.75 55.29
C ILE A 6 43.14 106.57 54.42
N ALA A 7 43.83 105.60 55.00
CA ALA A 7 44.25 104.34 54.35
C ALA A 7 43.07 103.37 54.22
N PRO A 8 42.91 102.64 53.08
CA PRO A 8 41.81 101.63 52.88
C PRO A 8 42.02 100.39 53.78
N PRO A 9 40.92 99.70 54.17
CA PRO A 9 40.99 98.53 55.03
C PRO A 9 41.56 97.31 54.27
N PRO A 10 42.19 96.31 54.95
CA PRO A 10 42.76 95.11 54.33
C PRO A 10 41.69 94.17 53.76
N ILE A 11 41.93 93.71 52.53
CA ILE A 11 41.09 92.70 51.83
C ILE A 11 41.34 91.34 52.51
N VAL A 12 40.28 90.76 53.17
CA VAL A 12 40.31 89.43 53.73
C VAL A 12 39.97 88.42 52.59
N PRO A 13 40.82 87.46 52.29
CA PRO A 13 40.51 86.47 51.25
C PRO A 13 39.37 85.56 51.72
N SER A 14 38.31 85.50 50.93
CA SER A 14 37.18 84.60 51.16
C SER A 14 37.64 83.11 51.14
N PRO A 15 37.15 82.21 52.04
CA PRO A 15 37.52 80.78 52.03
C PRO A 15 37.04 80.15 50.73
N SER A 16 37.99 79.64 49.96
CA SER A 16 37.72 78.84 48.76
C SER A 16 36.82 77.65 49.13
N ARG A 17 35.56 77.59 48.68
CA ARG A 17 34.73 76.44 48.75
C ARG A 17 35.43 75.32 47.94
N ARG A 18 36.17 74.47 48.59
CA ARG A 18 36.67 73.26 47.99
C ARG A 18 35.47 72.51 47.42
N SER A 19 35.34 72.45 46.08
CA SER A 19 34.25 71.81 45.41
C SER A 19 34.27 70.29 45.76
N ARG A 20 33.20 69.80 46.35
CA ARG A 20 33.06 68.34 46.66
C ARG A 20 32.84 67.53 45.40
N LEU A 21 32.83 68.15 44.19
CA LEU A 21 32.66 67.55 42.88
C LEU A 21 33.63 66.33 42.60
N PRO A 22 34.95 66.46 42.87
CA PRO A 22 35.86 65.30 42.54
C PRO A 22 35.64 64.09 43.47
N ILE A 23 35.25 64.34 44.73
CA ILE A 23 34.93 63.24 45.67
C ILE A 23 33.65 62.55 45.30
N VAL A 24 32.59 63.29 44.89
CA VAL A 24 31.34 62.71 44.40
C VAL A 24 31.56 62.00 43.10
N ALA A 25 32.38 62.52 42.17
CA ALA A 25 32.72 61.87 40.92
C ALA A 25 33.48 60.52 41.12
N ALA A 26 34.45 60.51 42.07
CA ALA A 26 35.20 59.36 42.46
C ALA A 26 34.28 58.26 43.11
N ALA A 27 33.37 58.68 43.99
CA ALA A 27 32.40 57.78 44.62
C ALA A 27 31.42 57.22 43.59
N CYS A 28 30.91 57.99 42.63
CA CYS A 28 30.10 57.47 41.51
C CYS A 28 30.87 56.51 40.63
N ALA A 29 32.16 56.78 40.33
CA ALA A 29 33.00 55.86 39.55
C ALA A 29 33.19 54.52 40.27
N VAL A 30 33.46 54.53 41.57
CA VAL A 30 33.56 53.29 42.36
C VAL A 30 32.26 52.48 42.38
N VAL A 31 31.09 53.14 42.54
CA VAL A 31 29.80 52.50 42.50
C VAL A 31 29.53 51.86 41.10
N LEU A 32 29.87 52.57 40.02
CA LEU A 32 29.73 52.02 38.65
C LEU A 32 30.63 50.80 38.43
N VAL A 33 31.85 50.81 38.92
CA VAL A 33 32.78 49.65 38.84
C VAL A 33 32.24 48.47 39.64
N LEU A 34 31.74 48.70 40.85
CA LEU A 34 31.12 47.66 41.68
C LEU A 34 29.86 47.08 41.03
N LEU A 35 29.01 47.89 40.43
CA LEU A 35 27.85 47.45 39.69
C LEU A 35 28.24 46.65 38.46
N ALA A 36 29.22 47.07 37.69
CA ALA A 36 29.75 46.33 36.55
C ALA A 36 30.35 44.98 36.97
N ALA A 37 31.11 44.94 38.05
CA ALA A 37 31.67 43.68 38.61
C ALA A 37 30.55 42.76 39.11
N ALA A 38 29.54 43.27 39.78
CA ALA A 38 28.37 42.52 40.24
C ALA A 38 27.58 41.93 39.05
N MET A 39 27.37 42.71 37.95
CA MET A 39 26.72 42.24 36.71
C MET A 39 27.52 41.11 36.05
N LEU A 40 28.86 41.24 35.97
CA LEU A 40 29.72 40.20 35.40
C LEU A 40 29.67 38.90 36.21
N LEU A 41 29.77 39.04 37.55
CA LEU A 41 29.62 37.87 38.44
C LEU A 41 28.28 37.24 38.36
N TYR A 42 27.20 37.98 38.26
CA TYR A 42 25.84 37.51 38.12
C TYR A 42 25.64 36.75 36.77
N ASP A 43 26.07 37.39 35.64
CA ASP A 43 26.02 36.74 34.31
C ASP A 43 26.85 35.45 34.26
N HIS A 44 28.03 35.47 34.88
CA HIS A 44 28.90 34.31 34.98
C HIS A 44 28.26 33.16 35.81
N ALA A 45 27.68 33.47 36.95
CA ALA A 45 26.99 32.50 37.82
C ALA A 45 25.74 31.88 37.15
N ARG A 46 25.17 32.55 36.14
CA ARG A 46 23.99 32.10 35.40
C ARG A 46 24.31 31.56 33.99
N ARG A 47 25.58 31.45 33.63
CA ARG A 47 26.00 31.05 32.27
C ARG A 47 25.40 29.71 31.78
N ASP A 48 25.09 28.79 32.71
CA ASP A 48 24.54 27.49 32.43
C ASP A 48 23.02 27.38 32.61
N ARG A 49 22.33 28.52 32.82
CA ARG A 49 20.89 28.60 32.97
C ARG A 49 20.21 29.02 31.66
N ILE A 50 19.12 28.32 31.34
CA ILE A 50 18.27 28.61 30.20
C ILE A 50 17.33 29.77 30.57
N ALA A 51 17.19 30.77 29.70
CA ALA A 51 16.27 31.90 29.90
C ALA A 51 14.80 31.44 29.96
N LYS A 52 13.97 32.18 30.70
CA LYS A 52 12.53 31.94 30.73
C LYS A 52 11.93 32.04 29.31
N GLY A 53 10.88 31.27 29.01
CA GLY A 53 10.20 31.26 27.72
C GLY A 53 10.89 30.40 26.64
N VAL A 54 12.04 29.74 26.93
CA VAL A 54 12.67 28.82 26.02
C VAL A 54 12.04 27.42 26.16
N THR A 55 11.68 26.82 25.01
CA THR A 55 11.14 25.47 24.94
C THR A 55 12.00 24.60 24.02
N ILE A 56 11.99 23.28 24.23
CA ILE A 56 12.57 22.28 23.33
C ILE A 56 11.44 21.34 22.92
N ALA A 57 11.09 21.34 21.63
CA ALA A 57 9.96 20.57 21.07
C ALA A 57 8.65 20.78 21.88
N GLY A 58 8.40 22.03 22.31
CA GLY A 58 7.24 22.38 23.13
C GLY A 58 7.38 22.13 24.63
N VAL A 59 8.41 21.41 25.09
CA VAL A 59 8.69 21.21 26.51
C VAL A 59 9.38 22.44 27.09
N ASN A 60 8.78 23.06 28.09
CA ASN A 60 9.36 24.25 28.74
C ASN A 60 10.60 23.85 29.57
N VAL A 61 11.75 24.45 29.22
CA VAL A 61 13.03 24.28 29.93
C VAL A 61 13.54 25.58 30.52
N GLY A 62 12.74 26.66 30.43
CA GLY A 62 13.08 28.00 30.95
C GLY A 62 13.38 28.01 32.45
N GLY A 63 14.42 28.73 32.87
CA GLY A 63 14.89 28.84 34.24
C GLY A 63 15.72 27.65 34.74
N MET A 64 15.81 26.57 33.97
CA MET A 64 16.54 25.35 34.36
C MET A 64 18.04 25.44 34.10
N SER A 65 18.82 24.69 34.87
CA SER A 65 20.23 24.42 34.52
C SER A 65 20.30 23.45 33.34
N GLU A 66 21.41 23.43 32.63
CA GLU A 66 21.66 22.49 31.52
C GLU A 66 21.39 21.02 31.93
N ALA A 67 21.87 20.60 33.10
CA ALA A 67 21.67 19.25 33.61
C ALA A 67 20.19 18.95 33.89
N ALA A 68 19.46 19.89 34.48
CA ALA A 68 18.03 19.71 34.77
C ALA A 68 17.20 19.66 33.47
N ALA A 69 17.51 20.53 32.50
CA ALA A 69 16.87 20.52 31.18
C ALA A 69 17.13 19.21 30.44
N ARG A 70 18.35 18.70 30.44
CA ARG A 70 18.73 17.40 29.87
C ARG A 70 17.93 16.26 30.50
N ALA A 71 17.85 16.22 31.81
CA ALA A 71 17.07 15.20 32.53
C ALA A 71 15.57 15.26 32.20
N LYS A 72 15.03 16.48 32.07
CA LYS A 72 13.61 16.67 31.70
C LYS A 72 13.32 16.20 30.28
N ILE A 73 14.15 16.58 29.30
CA ILE A 73 14.05 16.15 27.89
C ILE A 73 14.16 14.63 27.78
N GLN A 74 15.11 14.03 28.55
CA GLN A 74 15.26 12.58 28.57
C GLN A 74 13.98 11.85 28.96
N ARG A 75 13.27 12.39 29.97
CA ARG A 75 12.02 11.78 30.45
C ARG A 75 10.83 12.09 29.55
N GLU A 76 10.66 13.31 29.10
CA GLU A 76 9.43 13.78 28.46
C GLU A 76 9.44 13.63 26.93
N LEU A 77 10.63 13.67 26.30
CA LEU A 77 10.76 13.55 24.85
C LEU A 77 11.41 12.22 24.41
N ILE A 78 12.56 11.84 25.03
CA ILE A 78 13.36 10.72 24.53
C ILE A 78 12.82 9.38 25.01
N ALA A 79 12.41 9.27 26.27
CA ALA A 79 11.86 8.02 26.78
C ALA A 79 10.63 7.52 25.98
N PRO A 80 9.65 8.38 25.61
CA PRO A 80 8.55 7.96 24.75
C PRO A 80 8.97 7.55 23.34
N LEU A 81 10.06 8.11 22.80
CA LEU A 81 10.59 7.73 21.49
C LEU A 81 11.18 6.32 21.48
N ASN A 82 11.57 5.77 22.63
CA ASN A 82 12.06 4.40 22.74
C ASN A 82 10.94 3.34 22.67
N GLU A 83 9.68 3.74 22.83
CA GLU A 83 8.56 2.82 22.62
C GLU A 83 8.51 2.33 21.17
N PRO A 84 8.15 1.07 20.94
CA PRO A 84 8.11 0.52 19.60
C PRO A 84 6.98 1.12 18.76
N VAL A 85 7.21 1.26 17.46
CA VAL A 85 6.15 1.50 16.47
C VAL A 85 5.50 0.17 16.12
N ILE A 86 4.18 0.11 16.22
CA ILE A 86 3.36 -1.08 15.94
C ILE A 86 2.59 -0.83 14.64
N VAL A 87 2.83 -1.68 13.62
CA VAL A 87 2.06 -1.70 12.38
C VAL A 87 1.00 -2.80 12.47
N ARG A 88 -0.25 -2.52 12.09
CA ARG A 88 -1.39 -3.45 12.20
C ARG A 88 -2.16 -3.60 10.89
N SER A 89 -2.56 -4.86 10.60
CA SER A 89 -3.49 -5.19 9.51
C SER A 89 -4.40 -6.34 10.00
N GLY A 90 -5.66 -6.06 10.28
CA GLY A 90 -6.55 -7.02 10.92
C GLY A 90 -5.98 -7.53 12.25
N SER A 91 -5.81 -8.84 12.38
CA SER A 91 -5.19 -9.50 13.54
C SER A 91 -3.67 -9.49 13.53
N GLN A 92 -3.05 -9.23 12.37
CA GLN A 92 -1.60 -9.23 12.21
C GLN A 92 -0.97 -7.95 12.75
N ARG A 93 0.23 -8.09 13.34
CA ARG A 93 1.01 -6.96 13.85
C ARG A 93 2.50 -7.16 13.62
N TRP A 94 3.17 -6.07 13.29
CA TRP A 94 4.63 -6.00 13.15
C TRP A 94 5.15 -4.89 14.03
N THR A 95 6.31 -5.09 14.60
CA THR A 95 6.90 -4.17 15.59
C THR A 95 8.26 -3.70 15.11
N LEU A 96 8.48 -2.37 15.14
CA LEU A 96 9.77 -1.74 14.92
C LEU A 96 10.21 -1.05 16.21
N THR A 97 11.20 -1.63 16.90
CA THR A 97 11.78 -1.03 18.10
C THR A 97 12.72 0.12 17.73
N ALA A 98 12.91 1.09 18.63
CA ALA A 98 13.83 2.22 18.46
C ALA A 98 15.24 1.74 18.08
N ARG A 99 15.73 0.68 18.72
CA ARG A 99 17.05 0.09 18.43
C ARG A 99 17.14 -0.44 16.99
N ARG A 100 16.11 -1.18 16.51
CA ARG A 100 16.09 -1.70 15.14
C ARG A 100 15.89 -0.59 14.09
N ALA A 101 15.19 0.47 14.48
CA ALA A 101 15.05 1.67 13.66
C ALA A 101 16.32 2.51 13.59
N GLY A 102 17.36 2.22 14.39
CA GLY A 102 18.55 3.06 14.51
C GLY A 102 18.20 4.47 14.98
N LEU A 103 17.21 4.59 15.90
CA LEU A 103 16.71 5.88 16.35
C LEU A 103 17.77 6.59 17.17
N THR A 104 18.09 7.83 16.81
CA THR A 104 19.04 8.70 17.49
C THR A 104 18.42 10.06 17.77
N VAL A 105 18.71 10.62 18.95
CA VAL A 105 18.31 11.97 19.34
C VAL A 105 19.50 12.62 20.05
N ASP A 106 19.95 13.76 19.55
CA ASP A 106 21.04 14.53 20.15
C ASP A 106 20.50 15.53 21.18
N ALA A 107 20.21 15.03 22.38
CA ALA A 107 19.77 15.83 23.51
C ALA A 107 20.80 16.92 23.90
N SER A 108 22.11 16.60 23.77
CA SER A 108 23.18 17.54 24.14
C SER A 108 23.16 18.76 23.23
N ASN A 109 23.05 18.55 21.94
CA ASN A 109 22.99 19.65 20.97
C ASN A 109 21.72 20.50 21.16
N MET A 110 20.56 19.88 21.42
CA MET A 110 19.32 20.63 21.66
C MET A 110 19.42 21.52 22.90
N VAL A 111 19.98 21.00 24.00
CA VAL A 111 20.16 21.78 25.23
C VAL A 111 21.20 22.88 25.02
N SER A 112 22.31 22.62 24.33
CA SER A 112 23.31 23.63 23.97
C SER A 112 22.73 24.73 23.10
N GLN A 113 21.84 24.42 22.15
CA GLN A 113 21.11 25.42 21.36
C GLN A 113 20.18 26.26 22.25
N ALA A 114 19.48 25.67 23.22
CA ALA A 114 18.62 26.38 24.15
C ALA A 114 19.41 27.36 25.05
N VAL A 115 20.59 26.89 25.54
CA VAL A 115 21.53 27.75 26.30
C VAL A 115 22.06 28.88 25.42
N SER A 116 22.50 28.58 24.20
CA SER A 116 23.01 29.60 23.26
C SER A 116 21.94 30.62 22.88
N ALA A 117 20.70 30.21 22.66
CA ALA A 117 19.56 31.11 22.43
C ALA A 117 19.30 32.02 23.63
N SER A 118 19.51 31.53 24.85
CA SER A 118 19.37 32.28 26.10
C SER A 118 20.45 33.35 26.28
N ARG A 119 21.62 33.16 25.67
CA ARG A 119 22.78 34.07 25.77
C ARG A 119 22.84 35.13 24.66
N GLN A 120 21.84 35.24 23.82
CA GLN A 120 21.80 36.27 22.79
C GLN A 120 21.62 37.69 23.45
N GLY A 121 22.34 38.67 22.92
CA GLY A 121 22.38 40.02 23.40
C GLY A 121 23.56 40.34 24.31
N SER A 122 23.70 41.65 24.71
CA SER A 122 24.77 42.13 25.61
C SER A 122 24.55 41.66 27.06
N ILE A 123 25.61 41.71 27.87
CA ILE A 123 25.55 41.38 29.31
C ILE A 123 24.46 42.22 29.98
N PHE A 124 24.37 43.51 29.63
CA PHE A 124 23.36 44.44 30.17
C PHE A 124 21.93 43.96 29.83
N THR A 125 21.68 43.60 28.57
CA THR A 125 20.37 43.14 28.11
C THR A 125 19.98 41.83 28.81
N ARG A 126 20.92 40.89 28.99
CA ARG A 126 20.67 39.63 29.68
C ARG A 126 20.39 39.84 31.16
N THR A 127 21.25 40.61 31.87
CA THR A 127 21.06 40.88 33.29
C THR A 127 19.75 41.63 33.56
N PHE A 128 19.42 42.62 32.74
CA PHE A 128 18.16 43.36 32.86
C PHE A 128 16.94 42.45 32.63
N ARG A 129 16.98 41.62 31.54
CA ARG A 129 15.94 40.65 31.26
C ARG A 129 15.73 39.67 32.45
N ASP A 130 16.81 39.14 33.01
CA ASP A 130 16.74 38.17 34.11
C ASP A 130 16.23 38.80 35.42
N LEU A 131 16.55 40.05 35.70
CA LEU A 131 16.08 40.79 36.88
C LEU A 131 14.62 41.22 36.77
N PHE A 132 14.16 41.63 35.56
CA PHE A 132 12.80 42.15 35.32
C PHE A 132 11.87 41.13 34.67
N ALA A 133 12.14 39.81 34.84
CA ALA A 133 11.33 38.69 34.38
C ALA A 133 11.03 38.68 32.86
N GLY A 134 11.93 39.22 32.03
CA GLY A 134 11.82 39.13 30.58
C GLY A 134 11.95 37.69 30.07
N GLU A 135 11.23 37.37 28.98
CA GLU A 135 11.22 36.03 28.37
C GLU A 135 11.89 36.01 26.99
N VAL A 136 12.48 34.87 26.65
CA VAL A 136 13.00 34.57 25.30
C VAL A 136 12.08 33.57 24.67
N HIS A 137 11.17 33.98 23.80
CA HIS A 137 10.27 33.07 23.10
C HIS A 137 11.03 32.33 21.99
N ARG A 138 11.67 31.22 22.34
CA ARG A 138 12.42 30.38 21.40
C ARG A 138 12.06 28.91 21.60
N ASN A 139 11.67 28.25 20.50
CA ASN A 139 11.46 26.81 20.48
C ASN A 139 12.60 26.14 19.70
N VAL A 140 13.34 25.26 20.35
CA VAL A 140 14.35 24.40 19.70
C VAL A 140 13.64 23.19 19.15
N ALA A 141 13.83 22.88 17.84
CA ALA A 141 13.19 21.76 17.19
C ALA A 141 13.76 20.42 17.67
N LEU A 142 12.91 19.39 17.74
CA LEU A 142 13.33 18.01 17.92
C LEU A 142 13.87 17.48 16.59
N VAL A 143 15.11 17.00 16.61
CA VAL A 143 15.73 16.30 15.47
C VAL A 143 15.88 14.84 15.82
N VAL A 144 15.18 13.97 15.09
CA VAL A 144 15.22 12.52 15.27
C VAL A 144 15.87 11.92 14.04
N GLY A 145 16.99 11.24 14.22
CA GLY A 145 17.61 10.40 13.20
C GLY A 145 17.06 8.97 13.26
N TYR A 146 16.88 8.34 12.10
CA TYR A 146 16.49 6.93 12.01
C TYR A 146 16.97 6.31 10.69
N SER A 147 16.99 4.98 10.63
CA SER A 147 17.42 4.22 9.46
C SER A 147 16.26 4.02 8.47
N HIS A 148 16.34 4.67 7.31
CA HIS A 148 15.41 4.45 6.21
C HIS A 148 15.42 3.00 5.70
N SER A 149 16.56 2.29 5.80
CA SER A 149 16.65 0.87 5.42
C SER A 149 15.83 -0.02 6.36
N ALA A 150 15.80 0.30 7.68
CA ALA A 150 14.98 -0.40 8.64
C ALA A 150 13.48 -0.21 8.37
N VAL A 151 13.06 1.01 7.99
CA VAL A 151 11.68 1.30 7.59
C VAL A 151 11.32 0.53 6.32
N ARG A 152 12.18 0.56 5.28
CA ARG A 152 11.97 -0.24 4.06
C ARG A 152 11.90 -1.74 4.33
N GLY A 153 12.76 -2.26 5.21
CA GLY A 153 12.74 -3.67 5.61
C GLY A 153 11.44 -4.06 6.33
N LEU A 154 10.90 -3.18 7.18
CA LEU A 154 9.59 -3.39 7.80
C LEU A 154 8.46 -3.39 6.75
N THR A 155 8.42 -2.39 5.87
CA THR A 155 7.38 -2.29 4.83
C THR A 155 7.41 -3.49 3.88
N ALA A 156 8.60 -3.99 3.52
CA ALA A 156 8.75 -5.20 2.71
C ALA A 156 8.19 -6.45 3.41
N LYS A 157 8.44 -6.61 4.72
CA LYS A 157 7.85 -7.70 5.51
C LYS A 157 6.33 -7.63 5.58
N VAL A 158 5.79 -6.43 5.76
CA VAL A 158 4.34 -6.20 5.79
C VAL A 158 3.74 -6.57 4.43
N ARG A 159 4.33 -6.11 3.33
CA ARG A 159 3.92 -6.48 1.98
C ARG A 159 3.89 -7.99 1.77
N ALA A 160 4.98 -8.67 2.06
CA ALA A 160 5.09 -10.13 1.89
C ALA A 160 4.02 -10.92 2.66
N SER A 161 3.46 -10.34 3.73
CA SER A 161 2.43 -10.97 4.55
C SER A 161 1.01 -10.57 4.20
N VAL A 162 0.82 -9.38 3.60
CA VAL A 162 -0.51 -8.78 3.36
C VAL A 162 -0.89 -8.81 1.88
N ASP A 163 0.09 -8.59 0.97
CA ASP A 163 -0.18 -8.62 -0.46
C ASP A 163 -0.64 -10.03 -0.87
N ARG A 164 -1.67 -10.07 -1.67
CA ARG A 164 -2.13 -11.26 -2.38
C ARG A 164 -2.62 -10.88 -3.76
N GLU A 165 -2.33 -11.70 -4.73
CA GLU A 165 -2.83 -11.48 -6.08
C GLU A 165 -4.32 -11.84 -6.19
N PRO A 166 -5.08 -11.13 -7.03
CA PRO A 166 -6.44 -11.51 -7.33
C PRO A 166 -6.45 -12.83 -8.09
N ARG A 167 -7.48 -13.65 -7.89
CA ARG A 167 -7.73 -14.84 -8.70
C ARG A 167 -9.03 -14.65 -9.46
N ASP A 168 -8.98 -14.92 -10.76
CA ASP A 168 -10.16 -14.88 -11.59
C ASP A 168 -11.11 -16.02 -11.23
N ALA A 169 -12.42 -15.74 -11.33
CA ALA A 169 -13.41 -16.78 -11.31
C ALA A 169 -13.22 -17.69 -12.53
N SER A 170 -13.48 -18.97 -12.38
CA SER A 170 -13.35 -19.95 -13.45
C SER A 170 -14.45 -20.99 -13.37
N VAL A 171 -14.63 -21.74 -14.47
CA VAL A 171 -15.51 -22.88 -14.53
C VAL A 171 -14.69 -24.14 -14.34
N ALA A 172 -15.18 -25.08 -13.52
CA ALA A 172 -14.61 -26.39 -13.33
C ALA A 172 -15.60 -27.45 -13.86
N PRO A 173 -15.40 -27.94 -15.09
CA PRO A 173 -16.21 -29.01 -15.64
C PRO A 173 -15.83 -30.36 -15.02
N SER A 174 -16.81 -31.24 -14.90
CA SER A 174 -16.65 -32.61 -14.38
C SER A 174 -17.67 -33.55 -15.01
N ALA A 175 -17.58 -34.85 -14.73
CA ALA A 175 -18.59 -35.83 -15.18
C ALA A 175 -20.00 -35.51 -14.66
N SER A 176 -20.10 -34.91 -13.50
CA SER A 176 -21.38 -34.49 -12.89
C SER A 176 -21.93 -33.15 -13.39
N GLY A 177 -21.17 -32.43 -14.22
CA GLY A 177 -21.57 -31.15 -14.79
C GLY A 177 -20.57 -30.01 -14.54
N LEU A 178 -21.04 -28.76 -14.57
CA LEU A 178 -20.27 -27.56 -14.33
C LEU A 178 -20.37 -27.09 -12.88
N SER A 179 -19.24 -26.70 -12.31
CA SER A 179 -19.20 -25.95 -11.05
C SER A 179 -18.47 -24.63 -11.24
N GLU A 180 -18.85 -23.61 -10.47
CA GLU A 180 -18.20 -22.31 -10.48
C GLU A 180 -17.13 -22.25 -9.39
N VAL A 181 -15.91 -21.85 -9.77
CA VAL A 181 -14.85 -21.49 -8.83
C VAL A 181 -14.90 -19.99 -8.63
N SER A 182 -15.21 -19.57 -7.42
CA SER A 182 -15.35 -18.15 -7.09
C SER A 182 -14.04 -17.40 -7.26
N GLY A 183 -14.13 -16.22 -7.86
CA GLY A 183 -13.01 -15.27 -7.92
C GLY A 183 -12.68 -14.74 -6.54
N GLN A 184 -11.41 -14.38 -6.34
CA GLN A 184 -10.93 -13.81 -5.08
C GLN A 184 -10.28 -12.46 -5.33
N ASP A 185 -10.68 -11.48 -4.51
CA ASP A 185 -10.05 -10.17 -4.50
C ASP A 185 -8.59 -10.27 -4.06
N GLY A 186 -7.72 -9.59 -4.76
CA GLY A 186 -6.35 -9.31 -4.35
C GLY A 186 -6.29 -8.19 -3.32
N LEU A 187 -5.14 -8.02 -2.71
CA LEU A 187 -4.84 -6.92 -1.78
C LEU A 187 -3.42 -6.45 -2.02
N THR A 188 -3.22 -5.14 -2.13
CA THR A 188 -1.89 -4.53 -2.35
C THR A 188 -1.64 -3.43 -1.34
N VAL A 189 -0.50 -3.50 -0.66
CA VAL A 189 -0.05 -2.50 0.32
C VAL A 189 0.56 -1.30 -0.40
N ASP A 190 0.12 -0.09 -0.06
CA ASP A 190 0.79 1.14 -0.44
C ASP A 190 2.06 1.32 0.42
N SER A 191 3.18 0.83 -0.08
CA SER A 191 4.47 0.83 0.62
C SER A 191 5.00 2.23 0.89
N ALA A 192 4.79 3.17 -0.01
CA ALA A 192 5.26 4.55 0.15
C ALA A 192 4.49 5.24 1.28
N ARG A 193 3.18 5.12 1.27
CA ARG A 193 2.30 5.67 2.30
C ARG A 193 2.53 5.00 3.66
N LEU A 194 2.77 3.69 3.69
CA LEU A 194 3.10 2.97 4.91
C LEU A 194 4.43 3.46 5.48
N GLY A 195 5.47 3.54 4.65
CA GLY A 195 6.78 4.06 5.05
C GLY A 195 6.68 5.44 5.68
N GLY A 196 6.04 6.40 5.01
CA GLY A 196 5.84 7.76 5.54
C GLY A 196 5.01 7.82 6.83
N ARG A 197 4.06 6.89 7.05
CA ARG A 197 3.35 6.77 8.33
C ARG A 197 4.25 6.24 9.44
N VAL A 198 5.08 5.24 9.16
CA VAL A 198 6.05 4.68 10.11
C VAL A 198 7.10 5.72 10.50
N GLU A 199 7.65 6.47 9.54
CA GLU A 199 8.62 7.56 9.78
C GLU A 199 8.03 8.66 10.67
N ARG A 200 6.82 9.09 10.39
CA ARG A 200 6.11 10.05 11.26
C ARG A 200 5.89 9.50 12.67
N ALA A 201 5.53 8.22 12.80
CA ALA A 201 5.36 7.58 14.09
C ALA A 201 6.68 7.44 14.85
N LEU A 202 7.83 7.24 14.17
CA LEU A 202 9.16 7.22 14.79
C LEU A 202 9.55 8.58 15.36
N ALA A 203 9.18 9.67 14.70
CA ALA A 203 9.47 11.04 15.12
C ALA A 203 8.43 11.61 16.12
N ALA A 204 7.30 10.95 16.33
CA ALA A 204 6.24 11.42 17.21
C ALA A 204 6.56 11.16 18.69
N THR A 205 6.46 12.21 19.52
CA THR A 205 6.65 12.14 20.97
C THR A 205 5.38 11.76 21.74
N GLY A 206 4.23 11.65 21.05
CA GLY A 206 2.92 11.29 21.63
C GLY A 206 2.61 9.78 21.54
N ARG A 207 1.44 9.38 22.08
CA ARG A 207 0.98 7.99 22.13
C ARG A 207 0.63 7.34 20.79
N ALA A 208 0.63 8.07 19.68
CA ALA A 208 0.23 7.56 18.36
C ALA A 208 1.37 6.78 17.67
N ARG A 209 1.85 5.71 18.29
CA ARG A 209 2.87 4.81 17.73
C ARG A 209 2.29 3.56 17.05
N THR A 210 0.96 3.54 16.84
CA THR A 210 0.28 2.48 16.09
C THR A 210 -0.09 2.99 14.70
N VAL A 211 0.30 2.24 13.67
CA VAL A 211 0.11 2.56 12.24
C VAL A 211 -0.75 1.47 11.61
N ALA A 212 -1.89 1.85 11.05
CA ALA A 212 -2.67 0.95 10.21
C ALA A 212 -2.04 0.81 8.82
N VAL A 213 -2.00 -0.41 8.29
CA VAL A 213 -1.48 -0.69 6.94
C VAL A 213 -2.42 -0.07 5.91
N PRO A 214 -1.94 0.86 5.06
CA PRO A 214 -2.70 1.35 3.92
C PRO A 214 -2.66 0.27 2.83
N ALA A 215 -3.77 -0.38 2.56
CA ALA A 215 -3.90 -1.35 1.48
C ALA A 215 -5.15 -1.05 0.66
N HIS A 216 -5.14 -1.44 -0.61
CA HIS A 216 -6.28 -1.35 -1.50
C HIS A 216 -6.59 -2.72 -2.10
N VAL A 217 -7.87 -2.94 -2.38
CA VAL A 217 -8.37 -4.16 -3.01
C VAL A 217 -8.09 -4.09 -4.50
N VAL A 218 -7.55 -5.19 -5.06
CA VAL A 218 -7.37 -5.39 -6.49
C VAL A 218 -8.40 -6.41 -6.96
N LYS A 219 -9.31 -6.01 -7.82
CA LYS A 219 -10.34 -6.91 -8.34
C LYS A 219 -9.75 -7.89 -9.35
N PRO A 220 -10.25 -9.14 -9.41
CA PRO A 220 -9.93 -10.08 -10.48
C PRO A 220 -10.44 -9.54 -11.83
N LYS A 221 -9.83 -9.98 -12.93
CA LYS A 221 -10.27 -9.63 -14.29
C LYS A 221 -11.66 -10.20 -14.59
N VAL A 222 -11.92 -11.41 -14.11
CA VAL A 222 -13.24 -12.06 -14.19
C VAL A 222 -13.74 -12.28 -12.77
N THR A 223 -14.79 -11.58 -12.39
CA THR A 223 -15.47 -11.78 -11.11
C THR A 223 -16.48 -12.92 -11.21
N THR A 224 -16.86 -13.54 -10.09
CA THR A 224 -17.91 -14.58 -10.06
C THR A 224 -19.22 -14.07 -10.66
N ALA A 225 -19.56 -12.80 -10.43
CA ALA A 225 -20.78 -12.19 -10.99
C ALA A 225 -20.74 -12.04 -12.53
N GLN A 226 -19.54 -11.93 -13.12
CA GLN A 226 -19.36 -11.80 -14.57
C GLN A 226 -19.19 -13.16 -15.27
N LEU A 227 -18.93 -14.24 -14.52
CA LEU A 227 -18.54 -15.53 -15.07
C LEU A 227 -19.63 -16.08 -16.02
N ALA A 228 -20.89 -16.02 -15.65
CA ALA A 228 -22.02 -16.46 -16.47
C ALA A 228 -22.13 -15.69 -17.79
N ALA A 229 -21.78 -14.41 -17.82
CA ALA A 229 -21.76 -13.61 -19.04
C ALA A 229 -20.55 -13.94 -19.93
N THR A 230 -19.43 -14.36 -19.33
CA THR A 230 -18.23 -14.79 -20.06
C THR A 230 -18.47 -16.10 -20.83
N TYR A 231 -19.35 -16.97 -20.30
CA TYR A 231 -19.72 -18.24 -20.91
C TYR A 231 -21.21 -18.29 -21.24
N PRO A 232 -21.65 -17.63 -22.32
CA PRO A 232 -23.07 -17.67 -22.73
C PRO A 232 -23.51 -19.10 -23.12
N ALA A 233 -22.59 -19.91 -23.64
CA ALA A 233 -22.78 -21.32 -23.97
C ALA A 233 -21.61 -22.14 -23.44
N TYR A 234 -21.89 -23.36 -22.99
CA TYR A 234 -20.88 -24.34 -22.59
C TYR A 234 -21.42 -25.77 -22.83
N ILE A 235 -20.58 -26.66 -23.34
CA ILE A 235 -20.96 -28.04 -23.62
C ILE A 235 -20.09 -28.96 -22.75
N VAL A 236 -20.73 -29.92 -22.06
CA VAL A 236 -20.07 -31.03 -21.36
C VAL A 236 -20.56 -32.34 -21.96
N VAL A 237 -19.62 -33.16 -22.45
CA VAL A 237 -19.90 -34.48 -23.03
C VAL A 237 -19.41 -35.53 -22.05
N ASN A 238 -20.34 -36.34 -21.55
CA ASN A 238 -20.04 -37.55 -20.80
C ASN A 238 -20.14 -38.75 -21.76
N ARG A 239 -18.98 -39.30 -22.22
CA ARG A 239 -18.91 -40.39 -23.16
C ARG A 239 -19.47 -41.67 -22.57
N SER A 240 -19.20 -41.95 -21.30
CA SER A 240 -19.64 -43.16 -20.61
C SER A 240 -21.15 -43.25 -20.40
N GLU A 241 -21.82 -42.09 -20.32
CA GLU A 241 -23.29 -42.01 -20.19
C GLU A 241 -23.98 -41.75 -21.51
N PHE A 242 -23.22 -41.50 -22.61
CA PHE A 242 -23.75 -41.09 -23.91
C PHE A 242 -24.63 -39.85 -23.83
N LYS A 243 -24.18 -38.88 -23.02
CA LYS A 243 -24.93 -37.63 -22.77
C LYS A 243 -24.10 -36.42 -23.16
N LEU A 244 -24.75 -35.45 -23.77
CA LEU A 244 -24.26 -34.11 -24.00
C LEU A 244 -25.13 -33.14 -23.17
N HIS A 245 -24.49 -32.46 -22.22
CA HIS A 245 -25.13 -31.44 -21.40
C HIS A 245 -24.81 -30.08 -21.98
N PHE A 246 -25.84 -29.35 -22.35
CA PHE A 246 -25.72 -27.97 -22.84
C PHE A 246 -26.11 -26.98 -21.72
N TYR A 247 -25.23 -26.03 -21.48
CA TYR A 247 -25.40 -24.99 -20.46
C TYR A 247 -25.52 -23.63 -21.12
N GLU A 248 -26.54 -22.86 -20.75
CA GLU A 248 -26.71 -21.44 -21.05
C GLU A 248 -26.37 -20.62 -19.80
N HIS A 249 -25.42 -19.68 -19.93
CA HIS A 249 -24.98 -18.88 -18.78
C HIS A 249 -24.66 -19.73 -17.53
N LEU A 250 -23.95 -20.86 -17.75
CA LEU A 250 -23.54 -21.85 -16.76
C LEU A 250 -24.69 -22.60 -16.05
N LYS A 251 -25.92 -22.45 -16.50
CA LYS A 251 -27.07 -23.22 -16.02
C LYS A 251 -27.41 -24.32 -17.02
N LEU A 252 -27.62 -25.54 -16.54
CA LEU A 252 -28.04 -26.65 -17.40
C LEU A 252 -29.35 -26.30 -18.10
N ALA A 253 -29.29 -26.15 -19.41
CA ALA A 253 -30.44 -25.82 -20.25
C ALA A 253 -31.09 -27.08 -20.88
N LYS A 254 -30.25 -28.01 -21.37
CA LYS A 254 -30.73 -29.23 -21.99
C LYS A 254 -29.69 -30.38 -21.92
N THR A 255 -30.18 -31.61 -21.87
CA THR A 255 -29.37 -32.83 -22.01
C THR A 255 -29.82 -33.54 -23.25
N TYR A 256 -28.85 -33.94 -24.08
CA TYR A 256 -29.09 -34.67 -25.30
C TYR A 256 -28.52 -36.10 -25.22
N GLU A 257 -29.15 -37.05 -25.84
CA GLU A 257 -28.57 -38.38 -26.09
C GLU A 257 -27.71 -38.34 -27.34
N ILE A 258 -26.51 -38.95 -27.26
CA ILE A 258 -25.52 -38.90 -28.30
C ILE A 258 -24.94 -40.29 -28.58
N ALA A 259 -24.31 -40.45 -29.74
CA ALA A 259 -23.31 -41.55 -29.93
C ALA A 259 -21.90 -40.94 -29.96
N VAL A 260 -20.92 -41.70 -29.52
CA VAL A 260 -19.51 -41.31 -29.45
C VAL A 260 -18.62 -42.26 -30.24
N GLY A 261 -17.30 -41.96 -30.30
CA GLY A 261 -16.31 -42.79 -30.99
C GLY A 261 -16.20 -44.16 -30.40
N MET A 262 -16.13 -45.21 -31.27
CA MET A 262 -15.92 -46.59 -30.90
C MET A 262 -14.48 -46.84 -30.41
N GLU A 263 -14.23 -48.00 -29.83
CA GLU A 263 -12.92 -48.46 -29.40
C GLU A 263 -11.87 -48.33 -30.53
N GLY A 264 -10.74 -47.70 -30.23
CA GLY A 264 -9.67 -47.37 -31.18
C GLY A 264 -9.90 -46.15 -32.05
N LEU A 265 -11.12 -45.55 -31.99
CA LEU A 265 -11.51 -44.33 -32.70
C LEU A 265 -12.29 -43.39 -31.76
N GLU A 266 -11.84 -43.28 -30.50
CA GLU A 266 -12.54 -42.58 -29.44
C GLU A 266 -12.71 -41.09 -29.74
N THR A 267 -13.80 -40.54 -29.28
CA THR A 267 -14.01 -39.09 -29.27
C THR A 267 -12.93 -38.44 -28.37
N PRO A 268 -12.12 -37.46 -28.87
CA PRO A 268 -11.03 -36.85 -28.13
C PRO A 268 -11.50 -36.27 -26.79
N ALA A 269 -10.85 -36.69 -25.69
CA ALA A 269 -11.14 -36.20 -24.36
C ALA A 269 -10.42 -34.88 -24.10
N GLY A 270 -10.92 -34.07 -23.20
CA GLY A 270 -10.30 -32.81 -22.77
C GLY A 270 -11.19 -31.60 -23.01
N LEU A 271 -10.61 -30.41 -22.84
CA LEU A 271 -11.26 -29.13 -23.09
C LEU A 271 -10.92 -28.67 -24.51
N HIS A 272 -11.92 -28.57 -25.33
CA HIS A 272 -11.89 -28.07 -26.71
C HIS A 272 -12.79 -26.85 -26.84
N HIS A 273 -12.87 -26.29 -28.05
CA HIS A 273 -13.80 -25.20 -28.39
C HIS A 273 -14.38 -25.48 -29.78
N ILE A 274 -15.59 -25.00 -30.03
CA ILE A 274 -16.09 -24.98 -31.40
C ILE A 274 -15.17 -24.10 -32.25
N GLU A 275 -14.45 -24.72 -33.18
CA GLU A 275 -13.45 -24.06 -34.05
C GLU A 275 -14.12 -23.37 -35.24
N TRP A 276 -15.05 -24.12 -35.87
CA TRP A 276 -15.87 -23.63 -36.99
C TRP A 276 -17.18 -24.45 -37.03
N GLU A 277 -18.14 -23.90 -37.73
CA GLU A 277 -19.46 -24.51 -37.86
C GLU A 277 -20.03 -24.31 -39.26
N GLN A 278 -20.89 -25.26 -39.75
CA GLN A 278 -21.48 -25.20 -41.05
C GLN A 278 -22.89 -25.86 -41.07
N VAL A 279 -23.76 -25.24 -41.86
CA VAL A 279 -25.08 -25.76 -42.23
C VAL A 279 -24.94 -26.60 -43.49
N ASP A 280 -25.54 -27.80 -43.51
CA ASP A 280 -25.50 -28.76 -44.60
C ASP A 280 -24.07 -28.88 -45.20
N PRO A 281 -23.06 -29.28 -44.38
CA PRO A 281 -21.65 -29.32 -44.79
C PRO A 281 -21.41 -30.43 -45.80
N PRO A 282 -20.50 -30.28 -46.77
CA PRO A 282 -19.93 -31.46 -47.48
C PRO A 282 -19.03 -32.24 -46.53
N TRP A 283 -19.00 -33.55 -46.65
CA TRP A 283 -18.11 -34.36 -45.89
C TRP A 283 -16.77 -34.54 -46.61
N TYR A 284 -15.74 -33.90 -46.04
CA TYR A 284 -14.35 -34.15 -46.48
C TYR A 284 -13.85 -35.41 -45.82
N VAL A 285 -13.81 -36.50 -46.58
CA VAL A 285 -13.49 -37.81 -46.07
C VAL A 285 -12.02 -37.89 -45.63
N PRO A 286 -11.72 -38.19 -44.37
CA PRO A 286 -10.33 -38.26 -43.90
C PRO A 286 -9.56 -39.36 -44.63
N LYS A 287 -8.25 -39.12 -44.87
CA LYS A 287 -7.32 -40.12 -45.44
C LYS A 287 -6.92 -41.15 -44.36
N LYS A 288 -7.88 -41.89 -43.85
CA LYS A 288 -7.73 -42.92 -42.83
C LYS A 288 -8.11 -44.29 -43.38
N ALA A 289 -7.53 -45.36 -42.85
CA ALA A 289 -7.78 -46.74 -43.34
C ALA A 289 -9.26 -47.16 -43.29
N TRP A 290 -10.00 -46.69 -42.26
CA TRP A 290 -11.42 -47.02 -42.09
C TRP A 290 -12.32 -46.39 -43.17
N ALA A 291 -11.85 -45.34 -43.87
CA ALA A 291 -12.62 -44.71 -44.94
C ALA A 291 -12.60 -45.46 -46.26
N GLY A 292 -11.78 -46.52 -46.39
CA GLY A 292 -11.75 -47.39 -47.56
C GLY A 292 -11.54 -46.64 -48.85
N SER A 293 -12.37 -46.94 -49.86
CA SER A 293 -12.32 -46.29 -51.19
C SER A 293 -12.75 -44.81 -51.21
N LEU A 294 -13.39 -44.32 -50.14
CA LEU A 294 -13.79 -42.91 -50.04
C LEU A 294 -12.66 -42.03 -49.47
N ALA A 295 -11.58 -42.61 -48.97
CA ALA A 295 -10.49 -41.85 -48.37
C ALA A 295 -9.98 -40.70 -49.24
N GLY A 296 -10.03 -39.45 -48.73
CA GLY A 296 -9.61 -38.24 -49.43
C GLY A 296 -10.57 -37.69 -50.48
N THR A 297 -11.77 -38.29 -50.63
CA THR A 297 -12.84 -37.75 -51.50
C THR A 297 -13.68 -36.72 -50.75
N VAL A 298 -14.60 -36.08 -51.48
CA VAL A 298 -15.60 -35.14 -50.90
C VAL A 298 -16.97 -35.68 -51.25
N VAL A 299 -17.81 -35.91 -50.23
CA VAL A 299 -19.20 -36.27 -50.40
C VAL A 299 -20.04 -34.97 -50.30
N PRO A 300 -20.74 -34.58 -51.35
CA PRO A 300 -21.55 -33.35 -51.31
C PRO A 300 -22.77 -33.51 -50.38
N PRO A 301 -23.35 -32.40 -49.87
CA PRO A 301 -24.56 -32.44 -49.07
C PRO A 301 -25.68 -33.20 -49.77
N GLY A 302 -26.36 -34.10 -49.08
CA GLY A 302 -27.43 -34.88 -49.65
C GLY A 302 -27.68 -36.24 -48.98
N PRO A 303 -28.39 -37.15 -49.63
CA PRO A 303 -28.76 -38.44 -49.00
C PRO A 303 -27.55 -39.28 -48.64
N ALA A 304 -26.46 -39.22 -49.40
CA ALA A 304 -25.25 -40.02 -49.18
C ALA A 304 -24.27 -39.39 -48.13
N ASP A 305 -24.50 -38.14 -47.77
CA ASP A 305 -23.64 -37.43 -46.78
C ASP A 305 -23.98 -37.90 -45.37
N PRO A 306 -23.01 -38.39 -44.57
CA PRO A 306 -23.25 -38.78 -43.18
C PRO A 306 -23.37 -37.60 -42.23
N LEU A 307 -22.95 -36.39 -42.65
CA LEU A 307 -22.96 -35.16 -41.81
C LEU A 307 -24.30 -34.43 -42.05
N LYS A 308 -25.36 -34.92 -41.47
CA LYS A 308 -26.71 -34.37 -41.70
C LYS A 308 -26.91 -33.04 -40.99
N ALA A 309 -27.48 -32.08 -41.73
CA ALA A 309 -28.01 -30.79 -41.26
C ALA A 309 -26.99 -29.82 -40.70
N ARG A 310 -26.17 -30.18 -39.74
CA ARG A 310 -25.25 -29.31 -39.02
C ARG A 310 -23.94 -30.00 -38.66
N PHE A 311 -22.84 -29.25 -38.70
CA PHE A 311 -21.54 -29.70 -38.20
C PHE A 311 -20.87 -28.58 -37.37
N MET A 312 -20.33 -28.93 -36.21
CA MET A 312 -19.55 -28.07 -35.33
C MET A 312 -18.22 -28.78 -35.02
N SER A 313 -17.13 -28.30 -35.61
CA SER A 313 -15.77 -28.87 -35.39
C SER A 313 -15.23 -28.47 -34.02
N PHE A 314 -14.52 -29.36 -33.33
CA PHE A 314 -13.88 -29.05 -32.06
C PHE A 314 -12.43 -29.57 -31.90
N GLU A 315 -11.99 -30.54 -32.68
CA GLU A 315 -10.61 -31.08 -32.59
C GLU A 315 -10.26 -31.95 -33.81
N GLY A 316 -9.20 -31.60 -34.57
CA GLY A 316 -8.55 -32.45 -35.55
C GLY A 316 -9.49 -33.08 -36.60
N GLY A 317 -10.60 -32.45 -36.90
CA GLY A 317 -11.65 -32.93 -37.79
C GLY A 317 -12.78 -33.74 -37.08
N ALA A 318 -12.66 -34.01 -35.79
CA ALA A 318 -13.80 -34.47 -35.00
C ALA A 318 -14.77 -33.29 -34.76
N GLY A 319 -16.07 -33.60 -34.72
CA GLY A 319 -17.11 -32.59 -34.56
C GLY A 319 -18.41 -33.18 -34.02
N ILE A 320 -19.37 -32.32 -33.78
CA ILE A 320 -20.74 -32.65 -33.39
C ILE A 320 -21.61 -32.49 -34.65
N HIS A 321 -22.37 -33.54 -35.03
CA HIS A 321 -23.20 -33.49 -36.24
C HIS A 321 -24.48 -34.32 -36.13
N GLY A 322 -25.43 -34.04 -37.02
CA GLY A 322 -26.61 -34.87 -37.17
C GLY A 322 -26.34 -36.13 -37.96
N ILE A 323 -27.17 -37.15 -37.78
CA ILE A 323 -27.11 -38.41 -38.54
C ILE A 323 -28.45 -38.70 -39.20
N ASP A 324 -28.47 -39.59 -40.22
CA ASP A 324 -29.69 -40.01 -40.87
C ASP A 324 -30.63 -40.71 -39.86
N PRO A 325 -31.96 -40.49 -39.98
CA PRO A 325 -32.93 -41.15 -39.10
C PRO A 325 -32.81 -42.68 -39.07
N SER A 326 -32.36 -43.33 -40.16
CA SER A 326 -32.15 -44.76 -40.20
C SER A 326 -30.99 -45.25 -39.28
N GLU A 327 -30.09 -44.33 -38.88
CA GLU A 327 -28.95 -44.58 -37.96
C GLU A 327 -29.26 -44.19 -36.50
N TYR A 328 -30.48 -43.75 -36.15
CA TYR A 328 -30.80 -43.30 -34.77
C TYR A 328 -30.66 -44.40 -33.72
N SER A 329 -30.66 -45.69 -34.12
CA SER A 329 -30.34 -46.79 -33.21
C SER A 329 -28.90 -46.78 -32.69
N SER A 330 -28.00 -46.02 -33.33
CA SER A 330 -26.63 -45.85 -32.87
C SER A 330 -26.51 -44.87 -31.69
N ILE A 331 -27.53 -44.03 -31.45
CA ILE A 331 -27.53 -43.12 -30.30
C ILE A 331 -27.59 -43.93 -29.00
N GLY A 332 -26.74 -43.58 -28.03
CA GLY A 332 -26.54 -44.32 -26.79
C GLY A 332 -25.45 -45.38 -26.86
N HIS A 333 -24.64 -45.37 -27.92
CA HIS A 333 -23.57 -46.38 -28.15
C HIS A 333 -22.25 -45.77 -28.64
N ASP A 334 -21.17 -46.53 -28.53
CA ASP A 334 -19.87 -46.28 -29.17
C ASP A 334 -19.98 -46.71 -30.64
N ALA A 335 -20.36 -45.79 -31.53
CA ALA A 335 -20.74 -46.12 -32.91
C ALA A 335 -20.09 -45.25 -33.98
N SER A 336 -19.30 -44.23 -33.59
CA SER A 336 -18.69 -43.31 -34.55
C SER A 336 -17.18 -43.54 -34.72
N HIS A 337 -16.56 -42.79 -35.64
CA HIS A 337 -15.12 -42.78 -35.87
C HIS A 337 -14.47 -41.53 -35.20
N GLY A 338 -15.01 -41.10 -34.04
CA GLY A 338 -14.49 -39.98 -33.24
C GLY A 338 -15.43 -38.78 -33.15
N CYS A 339 -16.38 -38.60 -34.03
CA CYS A 339 -17.39 -37.57 -33.96
C CYS A 339 -18.48 -37.85 -32.92
N ILE A 340 -19.15 -36.81 -32.46
CA ILE A 340 -20.34 -36.90 -31.63
C ILE A 340 -21.56 -36.85 -32.54
N ARG A 341 -22.37 -37.91 -32.53
CA ARG A 341 -23.57 -38.06 -33.36
C ARG A 341 -24.82 -37.67 -32.58
N MET A 342 -25.69 -36.89 -33.22
CA MET A 342 -26.97 -36.47 -32.65
C MET A 342 -28.12 -36.69 -33.61
N ARG A 343 -29.35 -36.72 -33.06
CA ARG A 343 -30.55 -36.66 -33.91
C ARG A 343 -30.63 -35.28 -34.61
N ILE A 344 -31.12 -35.20 -35.85
CA ILE A 344 -31.20 -33.99 -36.65
C ILE A 344 -31.89 -32.82 -35.87
N PRO A 345 -33.05 -33.01 -35.24
CA PRO A 345 -33.68 -31.92 -34.48
C PRO A 345 -32.81 -31.41 -33.31
N ASP A 346 -32.07 -32.33 -32.67
CA ASP A 346 -31.25 -31.99 -31.50
C ASP A 346 -30.00 -31.22 -31.92
N VAL A 347 -29.31 -31.61 -32.99
CA VAL A 347 -28.14 -30.88 -33.48
C VAL A 347 -28.50 -29.49 -34.00
N ILE A 348 -29.66 -29.33 -34.66
CA ILE A 348 -30.15 -28.04 -35.12
C ILE A 348 -30.39 -27.12 -33.93
N ALA A 349 -31.02 -27.62 -32.85
CA ALA A 349 -31.28 -26.85 -31.64
C ALA A 349 -29.98 -26.48 -30.91
N LEU A 350 -29.03 -27.38 -30.83
CA LEU A 350 -27.71 -27.14 -30.21
C LEU A 350 -26.91 -26.10 -31.02
N TYR A 351 -26.82 -26.28 -32.33
CA TYR A 351 -26.09 -25.39 -33.25
C TYR A 351 -26.53 -23.93 -33.13
N SER A 352 -27.82 -23.67 -33.05
CA SER A 352 -28.35 -22.31 -32.95
C SER A 352 -27.93 -21.56 -31.69
N LYS A 353 -27.38 -22.24 -30.68
CA LYS A 353 -27.05 -21.74 -29.37
C LYS A 353 -25.56 -21.87 -29.02
N SER A 354 -24.76 -22.53 -29.85
CA SER A 354 -23.38 -22.88 -29.59
C SER A 354 -22.43 -22.26 -30.63
N PRO A 355 -22.24 -20.93 -30.63
CA PRO A 355 -21.40 -20.28 -31.63
C PRO A 355 -19.94 -20.71 -31.55
N VAL A 356 -19.15 -20.40 -32.60
CA VAL A 356 -17.69 -20.57 -32.62
C VAL A 356 -17.07 -19.97 -31.36
N GLY A 357 -16.15 -20.69 -30.73
CA GLY A 357 -15.55 -20.36 -29.44
C GLY A 357 -16.28 -20.97 -28.24
N THR A 358 -17.45 -21.60 -28.41
CA THR A 358 -18.13 -22.31 -27.30
C THR A 358 -17.24 -23.40 -26.76
N PRO A 359 -16.94 -23.45 -25.43
CA PRO A 359 -16.16 -24.52 -24.82
C PRO A 359 -16.91 -25.86 -24.88
N VAL A 360 -16.16 -26.92 -25.23
CA VAL A 360 -16.62 -28.33 -25.29
C VAL A 360 -15.70 -29.15 -24.40
N TYR A 361 -16.16 -29.54 -23.24
CA TYR A 361 -15.41 -30.44 -22.34
C TYR A 361 -15.89 -31.85 -22.49
N ILE A 362 -14.97 -32.76 -22.83
CA ILE A 362 -15.26 -34.20 -23.15
C ILE A 362 -14.54 -35.08 -22.13
N ILE A 363 -15.29 -35.92 -21.43
CA ILE A 363 -14.80 -36.83 -20.39
C ILE A 363 -15.24 -38.26 -20.68
#